data_e38b52c031958c1c31420c59ce2b03e0
#
_entry.id   e38b52c031958c1c31420c59ce2b03e0
#
_cell.length_a   1.000
_cell.length_b   1.000
_cell.length_c   1.000
_cell.angle_alpha   90.00
_cell.angle_beta   90.00
_cell.angle_gamma   90.00
#
_symmetry.space_group_name_H-M   'P 1'
#
loop_
_entity.id
_entity.type
_entity.pdbx_description
1 polymer ?
#
loop_
_entity_poly.entity_id
_entity_poly.type
_entity_poly.pdbx_seq_one_letter_code
_entity_poly.pdbx_strand_id
1 'polypeptide(L)'
;MEKFSEITSERCYFTPQVPKWGIQEVTVNGPQEGNPFTDHWIRGCFRGKSETVEAEGFYDGEGRYLVRFMPSFEGEYRFEIRADFLEEAKRGSFQVLPAEAGNHGTVRVANTWHFAYEDGTPYYPVGTTCYVWELQDDARIEETLDSLKESGFNKIRFCIFPKHYDYNLKEPRSYPYEGTPMDSGVLTKKNFWEYTGKTEGNHWDFNRFNPAHFQHIEKCIAALGKLGIEADLIVMHPYDLSLIHI
;
A
#
# COMPACT_ATOMS: atom_id res chain seq x y z
N MET A 1 5.67 -6.62 19.27
CA MET A 1 4.29 -7.16 19.42
C MET A 1 3.52 -6.10 20.21
N GLU A 2 2.95 -5.14 19.48
CA GLU A 2 2.22 -4.02 20.06
C GLU A 2 0.90 -4.53 20.64
N LYS A 3 0.58 -4.07 21.84
CA LYS A 3 -0.67 -4.42 22.52
C LYS A 3 -1.81 -3.64 21.89
N PHE A 4 -2.61 -4.30 21.06
CA PHE A 4 -3.91 -3.77 20.65
C PHE A 4 -4.81 -3.70 21.89
N SER A 5 -5.42 -2.55 22.16
CA SER A 5 -6.46 -2.44 23.17
C SER A 5 -7.80 -2.80 22.53
N GLU A 6 -8.40 -3.87 23.03
CA GLU A 6 -9.77 -4.24 22.69
C GLU A 6 -10.73 -3.21 23.29
N ILE A 7 -11.45 -2.48 22.46
CA ILE A 7 -12.53 -1.60 22.94
C ILE A 7 -13.88 -2.18 22.56
N THR A 8 -14.51 -2.74 23.57
CA THR A 8 -15.92 -3.07 23.73
C THR A 8 -16.64 -3.72 22.54
N SER A 9 -17.03 -4.95 22.79
CA SER A 9 -17.92 -5.79 22.00
C SER A 9 -17.49 -6.08 20.57
N GLU A 10 -16.93 -7.24 20.43
CA GLU A 10 -16.84 -7.99 19.19
C GLU A 10 -16.18 -7.29 17.99
N ARG A 11 -14.84 -7.45 17.88
CA ARG A 11 -14.15 -7.45 16.58
C ARG A 11 -13.80 -6.08 15.96
N CYS A 12 -13.48 -5.07 16.76
CA CYS A 12 -12.88 -3.83 16.26
C CYS A 12 -11.54 -3.59 16.98
N TYR A 13 -10.46 -3.44 16.22
CA TYR A 13 -9.09 -3.30 16.73
C TYR A 13 -8.49 -2.01 16.22
N PHE A 14 -7.76 -1.29 17.07
CA PHE A 14 -7.01 -0.11 16.70
C PHE A 14 -5.91 0.21 17.71
N THR A 15 -4.96 1.04 17.32
CA THR A 15 -3.87 1.49 18.19
C THR A 15 -4.35 2.71 19.01
N PRO A 16 -4.20 2.72 20.35
CA PRO A 16 -4.68 3.83 21.18
C PRO A 16 -3.88 5.13 21.02
N GLN A 17 -2.69 5.04 20.46
CA GLN A 17 -1.81 6.17 20.19
C GLN A 17 -1.12 6.01 18.84
N VAL A 18 -0.97 7.09 18.12
CA VAL A 18 -0.25 7.14 16.84
C VAL A 18 0.53 8.45 16.77
N PRO A 19 1.74 8.48 16.19
CA PRO A 19 2.42 9.75 15.96
C PRO A 19 1.71 10.54 14.85
N LYS A 20 1.81 11.84 14.91
CA LYS A 20 1.41 12.75 13.82
C LYS A 20 2.09 12.27 12.53
N TRP A 21 1.33 12.23 11.42
CA TRP A 21 1.74 11.68 10.12
C TRP A 21 2.08 10.18 10.12
N GLY A 22 1.80 9.49 11.21
CA GLY A 22 1.76 8.03 11.23
C GLY A 22 0.41 7.51 10.73
N ILE A 23 0.28 6.21 10.57
CA ILE A 23 -0.95 5.58 10.09
C ILE A 23 -1.76 5.05 11.27
N GLN A 24 -2.95 5.61 11.49
CA GLN A 24 -3.97 4.99 12.33
C GLN A 24 -4.74 3.99 11.48
N GLU A 25 -4.70 2.73 11.87
CA GLU A 25 -5.46 1.67 11.25
C GLU A 25 -6.56 1.19 12.20
N VAL A 26 -7.77 1.09 11.68
CA VAL A 26 -8.90 0.48 12.38
C VAL A 26 -9.32 -0.77 11.62
N THR A 27 -9.23 -1.93 12.27
CA THR A 27 -9.60 -3.22 11.71
C THR A 27 -10.94 -3.67 12.23
N VAL A 28 -11.82 -4.11 11.35
CA VAL A 28 -13.12 -4.70 11.69
C VAL A 28 -13.24 -6.06 11.00
N ASN A 29 -13.68 -7.08 11.74
CA ASN A 29 -13.96 -8.39 11.15
C ASN A 29 -15.35 -8.39 10.51
N GLY A 30 -15.45 -9.00 9.33
CA GLY A 30 -16.66 -9.05 8.53
C GLY A 30 -16.76 -10.30 7.64
N PRO A 31 -17.69 -10.30 6.67
CA PRO A 31 -17.94 -11.42 5.77
C PRO A 31 -16.73 -11.82 4.95
N GLN A 32 -16.64 -13.10 4.62
CA GLN A 32 -15.61 -13.67 3.73
C GLN A 32 -16.23 -14.35 2.51
N GLU A 33 -17.54 -14.57 2.54
CA GLU A 33 -18.28 -15.23 1.47
C GLU A 33 -18.54 -14.26 0.31
N GLY A 34 -18.76 -14.82 -0.87
CA GLY A 34 -18.98 -14.03 -2.08
C GLY A 34 -17.70 -13.38 -2.60
N ASN A 35 -17.78 -12.12 -2.94
CA ASN A 35 -16.61 -11.29 -3.29
C ASN A 35 -16.46 -10.12 -2.32
N PRO A 36 -15.74 -10.28 -1.21
CA PRO A 36 -15.61 -9.23 -0.21
C PRO A 36 -15.06 -7.90 -0.72
N PHE A 37 -14.35 -7.89 -1.85
CA PHE A 37 -13.79 -6.66 -2.45
C PHE A 37 -14.86 -5.79 -3.11
N THR A 38 -15.97 -6.37 -3.58
CA THR A 38 -17.01 -5.68 -4.34
C THR A 38 -18.38 -5.72 -3.69
N ASP A 39 -18.65 -6.76 -2.90
CA ASP A 39 -19.98 -7.00 -2.31
C ASP A 39 -20.21 -6.17 -1.05
N HIS A 40 -19.13 -5.72 -0.40
CA HIS A 40 -19.17 -5.00 0.85
C HIS A 40 -18.40 -3.68 0.82
N TRP A 41 -18.87 -2.74 1.64
CA TRP A 41 -18.15 -1.48 1.84
C TRP A 41 -17.91 -1.22 3.34
N ILE A 42 -16.84 -0.51 3.65
CA ILE A 42 -16.52 0.01 4.96
C ILE A 42 -15.97 1.43 4.84
N ARG A 43 -16.34 2.32 5.75
CA ARG A 43 -15.90 3.72 5.78
C ARG A 43 -15.62 4.16 7.20
N GLY A 44 -14.70 5.08 7.35
CA GLY A 44 -14.37 5.74 8.61
C GLY A 44 -14.51 7.25 8.53
N CYS A 45 -14.99 7.84 9.62
CA CYS A 45 -14.93 9.29 9.82
C CYS A 45 -14.08 9.56 11.06
N PHE A 46 -12.99 10.30 10.89
CA PHE A 46 -12.03 10.65 11.92
C PHE A 46 -12.12 12.15 12.23
N ARG A 47 -12.34 12.50 13.48
CA ARG A 47 -12.56 13.88 13.93
C ARG A 47 -11.58 14.23 15.02
N GLY A 48 -10.69 15.16 14.73
CA GLY A 48 -9.85 15.88 15.68
C GLY A 48 -10.36 17.31 15.90
N LYS A 49 -9.63 18.08 16.68
CA LYS A 49 -9.97 19.48 16.94
C LYS A 49 -9.89 20.35 15.67
N SER A 50 -8.93 20.06 14.78
CA SER A 50 -8.57 20.89 13.64
C SER A 50 -8.93 20.30 12.28
N GLU A 51 -9.32 19.03 12.22
CA GLU A 51 -9.72 18.37 10.98
C GLU A 51 -10.83 17.33 11.19
N THR A 52 -11.56 17.09 10.13
CA THR A 52 -12.47 15.94 10.00
C THR A 52 -12.22 15.31 8.65
N VAL A 53 -11.91 14.02 8.64
CA VAL A 53 -11.56 13.29 7.42
C VAL A 53 -12.43 12.04 7.30
N GLU A 54 -13.00 11.81 6.13
CA GLU A 54 -13.65 10.57 5.76
C GLU A 54 -12.67 9.73 4.94
N ALA A 55 -12.59 8.44 5.25
CA ALA A 55 -11.72 7.49 4.58
C ALA A 55 -12.52 6.26 4.17
N GLU A 56 -12.36 5.86 2.92
CA GLU A 56 -12.83 4.54 2.45
C GLU A 56 -11.93 3.46 3.02
N GLY A 57 -12.52 2.33 3.37
CA GLY A 57 -11.77 1.15 3.77
C GLY A 57 -11.74 0.09 2.68
N PHE A 58 -11.10 -1.01 2.97
CA PHE A 58 -10.90 -2.12 2.04
C PHE A 58 -10.84 -3.47 2.77
N TYR A 59 -11.04 -4.54 2.02
CA TYR A 59 -10.86 -5.91 2.49
C TYR A 59 -9.40 -6.32 2.36
N ASP A 60 -8.81 -6.83 3.46
CA ASP A 60 -7.40 -7.24 3.55
C ASP A 60 -7.20 -8.76 3.68
N GLY A 61 -8.22 -9.52 3.32
CA GLY A 61 -8.19 -10.98 3.46
C GLY A 61 -8.61 -11.49 4.83
N GLU A 62 -8.94 -12.77 4.91
CA GLU A 62 -9.29 -13.48 6.16
C GLU A 62 -10.39 -12.80 6.99
N GLY A 63 -11.35 -12.16 6.33
CA GLY A 63 -12.45 -11.45 6.99
C GLY A 63 -12.04 -10.13 7.63
N ARG A 64 -10.87 -9.60 7.35
CA ARG A 64 -10.41 -8.32 7.86
C ARG A 64 -10.77 -7.20 6.90
N TYR A 65 -11.43 -6.18 7.43
CA TYR A 65 -11.73 -4.92 6.75
C TYR A 65 -11.00 -3.80 7.46
N LEU A 66 -10.23 -3.02 6.73
CA LEU A 66 -9.33 -2.00 7.25
C LEU A 66 -9.80 -0.61 6.82
N VAL A 67 -9.72 0.35 7.75
CA VAL A 67 -9.81 1.77 7.43
C VAL A 67 -8.55 2.44 7.93
N ARG A 68 -7.84 3.14 7.04
CA ARG A 68 -6.59 3.82 7.34
C ARG A 68 -6.75 5.32 7.29
N PHE A 69 -6.13 5.99 8.26
CA PHE A 69 -6.13 7.44 8.39
C PHE A 69 -4.75 7.92 8.84
N MET A 70 -4.28 9.01 8.26
CA MET A 70 -3.03 9.67 8.65
C MET A 70 -3.36 11.03 9.26
N PRO A 71 -3.25 11.21 10.60
CA PRO A 71 -3.59 12.45 11.27
C PRO A 71 -2.56 13.54 11.00
N SER A 72 -3.05 14.76 10.70
CA SER A 72 -2.20 15.94 10.44
C SER A 72 -1.97 16.81 11.67
N PHE A 73 -2.69 16.60 12.77
CA PHE A 73 -2.62 17.38 13.98
C PHE A 73 -2.50 16.52 15.23
N GLU A 74 -1.79 17.02 16.22
CA GLU A 74 -1.67 16.39 17.54
C GLU A 74 -2.96 16.55 18.35
N GLY A 75 -3.21 15.61 19.27
CA GLY A 75 -4.32 15.66 20.20
C GLY A 75 -5.26 14.48 20.11
N GLU A 76 -6.41 14.57 20.78
CA GLU A 76 -7.42 13.53 20.77
C GLU A 76 -8.19 13.53 19.43
N TYR A 77 -8.34 12.35 18.87
CA TYR A 77 -9.25 12.06 17.76
C TYR A 77 -10.30 11.05 18.17
N ARG A 78 -11.48 11.21 17.59
CA ARG A 78 -12.58 10.25 17.67
C ARG A 78 -12.87 9.71 16.30
N PHE A 79 -13.20 8.44 16.21
CA PHE A 79 -13.60 7.83 14.95
C PHE A 79 -14.97 7.16 15.05
N GLU A 80 -15.62 7.07 13.90
CA GLU A 80 -16.82 6.29 13.67
C GLU A 80 -16.61 5.47 12.39
N ILE A 81 -16.68 4.13 12.51
CA ILE A 81 -16.60 3.19 11.40
C ILE A 81 -17.97 2.64 11.08
N ARG A 82 -18.36 2.68 9.83
CA ARG A 82 -19.60 2.13 9.29
C ARG A 82 -19.29 1.15 8.17
N ALA A 83 -20.09 0.09 8.08
CA ALA A 83 -20.04 -0.88 7.00
C ALA A 83 -21.46 -1.44 6.80
N ASP A 84 -21.75 -1.93 5.59
CA ASP A 84 -23.06 -2.54 5.29
C ASP A 84 -23.34 -3.81 6.09
N PHE A 85 -22.30 -4.50 6.55
CA PHE A 85 -22.39 -5.71 7.38
C PHE A 85 -22.38 -5.43 8.88
N LEU A 86 -22.35 -4.18 9.32
CA LEU A 86 -22.43 -3.81 10.73
C LEU A 86 -23.83 -3.32 11.09
N GLU A 87 -24.44 -3.91 12.13
CA GLU A 87 -25.73 -3.44 12.66
C GLU A 87 -25.60 -2.03 13.25
N GLU A 88 -24.47 -1.74 13.93
CA GLU A 88 -24.18 -0.46 14.54
C GLU A 88 -22.76 0.01 14.20
N ALA A 89 -22.61 1.32 14.06
CA ALA A 89 -21.30 1.93 13.83
C ALA A 89 -20.35 1.64 15.01
N LYS A 90 -19.11 1.27 14.71
CA LYS A 90 -18.05 1.15 15.71
C LYS A 90 -17.46 2.52 15.99
N ARG A 91 -17.25 2.85 17.26
CA ARG A 91 -16.71 4.15 17.69
C ARG A 91 -15.57 3.95 18.66
N GLY A 92 -14.62 4.88 18.63
CA GLY A 92 -13.50 4.91 19.56
C GLY A 92 -12.77 6.25 19.53
N SER A 93 -11.73 6.34 20.33
CA SER A 93 -10.82 7.48 20.32
C SER A 93 -9.38 7.02 20.46
N PHE A 94 -8.46 7.84 19.94
CA PHE A 94 -7.03 7.62 20.05
C PHE A 94 -6.34 8.97 20.23
N GLN A 95 -5.11 8.92 20.74
CA GLN A 95 -4.27 10.09 20.92
C GLN A 95 -3.22 10.20 19.82
N VAL A 96 -3.14 11.36 19.20
CA VAL A 96 -2.06 11.69 18.25
C VAL A 96 -0.94 12.39 19.01
N LEU A 97 0.22 11.76 19.00
CA LEU A 97 1.46 12.24 19.62
C LEU A 97 2.24 13.14 18.65
N PRO A 98 3.29 13.85 19.09
CA PRO A 98 4.22 14.52 18.20
C PRO A 98 4.78 13.56 17.12
N ALA A 99 5.14 14.11 15.97
CA ALA A 99 5.74 13.33 14.88
C ALA A 99 7.02 12.62 15.34
N GLU A 100 7.27 11.44 14.82
CA GLU A 100 8.53 10.73 15.03
C GLU A 100 9.69 11.49 14.37
N ALA A 101 10.88 11.35 14.94
CA ALA A 101 12.08 11.95 14.39
C ALA A 101 12.31 11.49 12.93
N GLY A 102 12.48 12.45 12.02
CA GLY A 102 12.64 12.20 10.59
C GLY A 102 11.34 12.04 9.80
N ASN A 103 10.19 12.03 10.46
CA ASN A 103 8.90 12.13 9.76
C ASN A 103 8.48 13.59 9.64
N HIS A 104 8.56 14.13 8.44
CA HIS A 104 8.26 15.52 8.11
C HIS A 104 6.86 15.72 7.50
N GLY A 105 6.06 14.66 7.46
CA GLY A 105 4.75 14.64 6.82
C GLY A 105 4.82 14.45 5.29
N THR A 106 3.72 14.77 4.63
CA THR A 106 3.61 14.59 3.17
C THR A 106 4.34 15.69 2.40
N VAL A 107 4.81 15.35 1.21
CA VAL A 107 5.43 16.31 0.29
C VAL A 107 4.34 17.14 -0.39
N ARG A 108 4.55 18.46 -0.44
CA ARG A 108 3.68 19.45 -1.07
C ARG A 108 4.44 20.32 -2.06
N VAL A 109 3.72 20.88 -3.01
CA VAL A 109 4.26 21.96 -3.83
C VAL A 109 4.46 23.21 -2.94
N ALA A 110 5.67 23.74 -2.94
CA ALA A 110 6.04 24.93 -2.19
C ALA A 110 6.57 26.01 -3.14
N ASN A 111 6.22 27.27 -2.89
CA ASN A 111 6.69 28.43 -3.68
C ASN A 111 6.55 28.23 -5.21
N THR A 112 5.46 27.62 -5.65
CA THR A 112 5.10 27.36 -7.05
C THR A 112 5.99 26.34 -7.76
N TRP A 113 7.31 26.35 -7.55
CA TRP A 113 8.31 25.62 -8.33
C TRP A 113 9.13 24.60 -7.53
N HIS A 114 8.89 24.52 -6.22
CA HIS A 114 9.67 23.69 -5.32
C HIS A 114 8.77 22.71 -4.59
N PHE A 115 9.38 21.76 -3.93
CA PHE A 115 8.71 20.83 -3.03
C PHE A 115 9.21 21.04 -1.60
N ALA A 116 8.31 20.84 -0.65
CA ALA A 116 8.62 20.79 0.76
C ALA A 116 7.73 19.77 1.45
N TYR A 117 8.17 19.29 2.57
CA TYR A 117 7.33 18.49 3.48
C TYR A 117 6.30 19.39 4.19
N GLU A 118 5.31 18.75 4.82
CA GLU A 118 4.22 19.42 5.54
C GLU A 118 4.73 20.37 6.64
N ASP A 119 5.85 20.06 7.29
CA ASP A 119 6.50 20.89 8.31
C ASP A 119 7.36 22.03 7.73
N GLY A 120 7.44 22.15 6.41
CA GLY A 120 8.21 23.18 5.71
C GLY A 120 9.66 22.80 5.41
N THR A 121 10.12 21.61 5.80
CA THR A 121 11.45 21.11 5.45
C THR A 121 11.55 20.96 3.92
N PRO A 122 12.59 21.54 3.26
CA PRO A 122 12.75 21.42 1.82
C PRO A 122 12.89 19.96 1.37
N TYR A 123 12.26 19.61 0.24
CA TYR A 123 12.34 18.28 -0.34
C TYR A 123 13.06 18.32 -1.69
N TYR A 124 14.14 17.56 -1.80
CA TYR A 124 14.93 17.42 -3.01
C TYR A 124 14.92 15.96 -3.48
N PRO A 125 14.04 15.57 -4.43
CA PRO A 125 13.95 14.19 -4.88
C PRO A 125 15.19 13.78 -5.69
N VAL A 126 15.88 12.77 -5.20
CA VAL A 126 16.98 12.09 -5.90
C VAL A 126 16.61 10.62 -5.95
N GLY A 127 16.20 10.16 -7.12
CA GLY A 127 15.58 8.83 -7.24
C GLY A 127 16.24 7.93 -8.26
N THR A 128 15.90 6.66 -8.14
CA THR A 128 16.22 5.63 -9.12
C THR A 128 14.99 4.79 -9.46
N THR A 129 15.13 3.88 -10.42
CA THR A 129 14.07 2.99 -10.86
C THR A 129 14.51 1.54 -10.71
N CYS A 130 13.70 0.72 -10.01
CA CYS A 130 13.87 -0.72 -9.87
C CYS A 130 12.50 -1.39 -10.00
N TYR A 131 12.02 -1.58 -11.22
CA TYR A 131 10.60 -1.86 -11.52
C TYR A 131 9.97 -3.07 -10.81
N VAL A 132 10.74 -4.09 -10.44
CA VAL A 132 10.23 -5.35 -9.86
C VAL A 132 11.12 -5.87 -8.73
N TRP A 133 11.85 -4.99 -8.05
CA TRP A 133 12.78 -5.38 -6.99
C TRP A 133 12.08 -6.10 -5.82
N GLU A 134 10.88 -5.65 -5.48
CA GLU A 134 10.06 -6.14 -4.37
C GLU A 134 9.45 -7.52 -4.66
N LEU A 135 9.39 -7.92 -5.93
CA LEU A 135 8.84 -9.21 -6.36
C LEU A 135 9.90 -10.27 -6.65
N GLN A 136 11.16 -9.96 -6.37
CA GLN A 136 12.27 -10.89 -6.44
C GLN A 136 12.29 -11.85 -5.23
N ASP A 137 13.25 -12.76 -5.21
CA ASP A 137 13.54 -13.56 -4.02
C ASP A 137 14.08 -12.67 -2.85
N ASP A 138 13.94 -13.18 -1.62
CA ASP A 138 14.26 -12.40 -0.43
C ASP A 138 15.73 -11.96 -0.40
N ALA A 139 16.65 -12.79 -0.87
CA ALA A 139 18.08 -12.44 -0.94
C ALA A 139 18.33 -11.25 -1.87
N ARG A 140 17.62 -11.20 -3.01
CA ARG A 140 17.72 -10.07 -3.94
C ARG A 140 17.07 -8.80 -3.39
N ILE A 141 15.97 -8.94 -2.65
CA ILE A 141 15.33 -7.82 -1.95
C ILE A 141 16.29 -7.24 -0.91
N GLU A 142 16.92 -8.06 -0.08
CA GLU A 142 17.90 -7.64 0.92
C GLU A 142 19.11 -6.95 0.27
N GLU A 143 19.69 -7.54 -0.78
CA GLU A 143 20.80 -6.93 -1.54
C GLU A 143 20.43 -5.55 -2.11
N THR A 144 19.18 -5.40 -2.57
CA THR A 144 18.68 -4.12 -3.09
C THR A 144 18.56 -3.09 -1.97
N LEU A 145 18.02 -3.46 -0.82
CA LEU A 145 17.92 -2.56 0.35
C LEU A 145 19.29 -2.15 0.87
N ASP A 146 20.26 -3.06 0.93
CA ASP A 146 21.64 -2.75 1.33
C ASP A 146 22.30 -1.79 0.36
N SER A 147 22.11 -2.00 -0.95
CA SER A 147 22.62 -1.09 -1.99
C SER A 147 21.99 0.30 -1.90
N LEU A 148 20.69 0.37 -1.63
CA LEU A 148 19.97 1.63 -1.45
C LEU A 148 20.40 2.37 -0.19
N LYS A 149 20.68 1.68 0.90
CA LYS A 149 21.18 2.25 2.14
C LYS A 149 22.51 2.99 1.96
N GLU A 150 23.40 2.45 1.11
CA GLU A 150 24.69 3.05 0.81
C GLU A 150 24.61 4.12 -0.31
N SER A 151 23.42 4.27 -0.92
CA SER A 151 23.19 5.23 -2.00
C SER A 151 22.78 6.60 -1.46
N GLY A 152 22.83 7.61 -2.31
CA GLY A 152 22.26 8.94 -2.01
C GLY A 152 20.80 9.10 -2.44
N PHE A 153 20.11 8.02 -2.77
CA PHE A 153 18.71 8.07 -3.21
C PHE A 153 17.76 8.21 -2.02
N ASN A 154 16.80 9.10 -2.17
CA ASN A 154 15.67 9.25 -1.23
C ASN A 154 14.32 8.87 -1.86
N LYS A 155 14.35 8.31 -3.08
CA LYS A 155 13.16 7.88 -3.81
C LYS A 155 13.47 6.72 -4.73
N ILE A 156 12.55 5.72 -4.77
CA ILE A 156 12.64 4.59 -5.70
C ILE A 156 11.31 4.40 -6.42
N ARG A 157 11.36 4.21 -7.74
CA ARG A 157 10.18 3.94 -8.56
C ARG A 157 10.10 2.47 -8.93
N PHE A 158 8.91 1.86 -8.73
CA PHE A 158 8.66 0.47 -9.07
C PHE A 158 7.18 0.19 -9.39
N CYS A 159 6.91 -0.98 -9.98
CA CYS A 159 5.59 -1.36 -10.47
C CYS A 159 4.85 -2.23 -9.46
N ILE A 160 3.57 -1.96 -9.21
CA ILE A 160 2.71 -2.85 -8.44
C ILE A 160 2.36 -4.09 -9.26
N PHE A 161 2.00 -3.93 -10.53
CA PHE A 161 1.81 -5.06 -11.44
C PHE A 161 3.16 -5.47 -12.03
N PRO A 162 3.56 -6.76 -11.91
CA PRO A 162 4.86 -7.23 -12.36
C PRO A 162 5.06 -7.02 -13.87
N LYS A 163 6.30 -6.80 -14.25
CA LYS A 163 6.70 -6.61 -15.63
C LYS A 163 7.89 -7.48 -15.97
N HIS A 164 7.83 -8.12 -17.14
CA HIS A 164 8.98 -8.82 -17.72
C HIS A 164 9.85 -7.90 -18.56
N TYR A 165 11.14 -8.18 -18.57
CA TYR A 165 12.13 -7.45 -19.36
C TYR A 165 13.12 -8.42 -19.98
N ASP A 166 13.88 -7.95 -20.93
CA ASP A 166 14.99 -8.70 -21.53
C ASP A 166 16.01 -9.21 -20.49
N TYR A 167 16.13 -8.55 -19.37
CA TYR A 167 17.02 -8.89 -18.24
C TYR A 167 16.29 -9.41 -17.00
N ASN A 168 14.97 -9.53 -17.02
CA ASN A 168 14.15 -10.10 -15.94
C ASN A 168 13.06 -10.98 -16.53
N LEU A 169 13.37 -12.26 -16.72
CA LEU A 169 12.50 -13.26 -17.32
C LEU A 169 11.87 -14.20 -16.28
N LYS A 170 12.13 -13.96 -14.99
CA LYS A 170 11.55 -14.76 -13.92
C LYS A 170 10.08 -14.37 -13.71
N GLU A 171 9.27 -15.40 -13.40
CA GLU A 171 7.95 -15.16 -12.83
C GLU A 171 8.09 -14.44 -11.49
N PRO A 172 7.22 -13.47 -11.21
CA PRO A 172 7.19 -12.79 -9.92
C PRO A 172 6.69 -13.76 -8.84
N ARG A 173 6.96 -13.44 -7.58
CA ARG A 173 6.50 -14.24 -6.44
C ARG A 173 4.99 -14.23 -6.25
N SER A 174 4.31 -13.22 -6.76
CA SER A 174 2.85 -13.06 -6.70
C SER A 174 2.37 -12.01 -7.69
N TYR A 175 1.07 -11.98 -7.90
CA TYR A 175 0.37 -11.00 -8.72
C TYR A 175 -0.70 -10.28 -7.89
N PRO A 176 -1.09 -9.04 -8.26
CA PRO A 176 -2.05 -8.23 -7.49
C PRO A 176 -3.51 -8.72 -7.58
N TYR A 177 -3.83 -9.56 -8.56
CA TYR A 177 -5.17 -10.12 -8.76
C TYR A 177 -5.16 -11.64 -8.69
N GLU A 178 -6.31 -12.24 -8.38
CA GLU A 178 -6.51 -13.66 -8.52
C GLU A 178 -6.57 -14.06 -9.99
N GLY A 179 -6.24 -15.32 -10.27
CA GLY A 179 -6.19 -15.87 -11.60
C GLY A 179 -4.79 -16.31 -11.99
N THR A 180 -4.62 -16.54 -13.28
CA THR A 180 -3.35 -17.01 -13.82
C THR A 180 -2.95 -16.21 -15.04
N PRO A 181 -1.69 -15.84 -15.19
CA PRO A 181 -1.20 -15.36 -16.47
C PRO A 181 -1.28 -16.50 -17.50
N MET A 182 -1.23 -16.14 -18.77
CA MET A 182 -0.99 -17.11 -19.84
C MET A 182 0.23 -17.96 -19.46
N ASP A 183 0.15 -19.26 -19.75
CA ASP A 183 1.29 -20.15 -19.48
C ASP A 183 2.57 -19.56 -20.09
N SER A 184 3.46 -19.17 -19.22
CA SER A 184 4.72 -18.56 -19.60
C SER A 184 5.66 -19.56 -20.24
N GLY A 185 5.48 -20.86 -19.96
CA GLY A 185 6.48 -21.85 -20.29
C GLY A 185 7.85 -21.39 -19.77
N VAL A 186 8.87 -21.51 -20.59
CA VAL A 186 10.19 -20.95 -20.29
C VAL A 186 10.35 -19.61 -20.98
N LEU A 187 10.36 -18.54 -20.22
CA LEU A 187 10.64 -17.18 -20.73
C LEU A 187 12.10 -17.09 -21.19
N THR A 188 12.29 -16.51 -22.37
CA THR A 188 13.60 -16.24 -22.97
C THR A 188 13.61 -14.83 -23.56
N LYS A 189 14.79 -14.29 -23.84
CA LYS A 189 14.93 -13.02 -24.55
C LYS A 189 14.22 -12.95 -25.90
N LYS A 190 13.95 -14.10 -26.49
CA LYS A 190 13.27 -14.20 -27.79
C LYS A 190 11.75 -14.13 -27.65
N ASN A 191 11.18 -14.73 -26.63
CA ASN A 191 9.73 -14.92 -26.49
C ASN A 191 9.05 -14.06 -25.42
N PHE A 192 9.78 -13.35 -24.56
CA PHE A 192 9.15 -12.59 -23.48
C PHE A 192 8.20 -11.47 -23.98
N TRP A 193 8.46 -10.89 -25.15
CA TRP A 193 7.55 -9.94 -25.78
C TRP A 193 6.21 -10.58 -26.18
N GLU A 194 6.24 -11.81 -26.63
CA GLU A 194 5.02 -12.55 -26.93
C GLU A 194 4.21 -12.84 -25.69
N TYR A 195 4.87 -13.11 -24.58
CA TYR A 195 4.24 -13.34 -23.29
C TYR A 195 3.62 -12.08 -22.72
N THR A 196 4.36 -10.98 -22.65
CA THR A 196 3.88 -9.72 -22.09
C THR A 196 2.92 -8.97 -23.02
N GLY A 197 3.01 -9.17 -24.31
CA GLY A 197 2.14 -8.52 -25.31
C GLY A 197 0.85 -9.27 -25.64
N LYS A 198 0.65 -10.48 -25.10
CA LYS A 198 -0.56 -11.28 -25.34
C LYS A 198 -1.43 -11.30 -24.10
N THR A 199 -2.70 -10.92 -24.27
CA THR A 199 -3.74 -11.08 -23.24
C THR A 199 -4.52 -12.38 -23.41
N GLU A 200 -4.50 -12.97 -24.58
CA GLU A 200 -5.16 -14.24 -24.86
C GLU A 200 -4.53 -15.36 -24.01
N GLY A 201 -5.38 -16.04 -23.25
CA GLY A 201 -4.95 -17.07 -22.32
C GLY A 201 -4.70 -16.60 -20.88
N ASN A 202 -4.67 -15.31 -20.63
CA ASN A 202 -4.71 -14.78 -19.27
C ASN A 202 -6.12 -14.91 -18.68
N HIS A 203 -6.19 -15.31 -17.41
CA HIS A 203 -7.44 -15.56 -16.70
C HIS A 203 -7.47 -14.77 -15.39
N TRP A 204 -7.27 -13.43 -15.48
CA TRP A 204 -7.33 -12.55 -14.32
C TRP A 204 -8.77 -12.25 -13.91
N ASP A 205 -9.06 -12.37 -12.62
CA ASP A 205 -10.26 -11.79 -12.02
C ASP A 205 -9.93 -10.43 -11.43
N PHE A 206 -10.12 -9.37 -12.20
CA PHE A 206 -9.84 -8.00 -11.79
C PHE A 206 -10.77 -7.48 -10.69
N ASN A 207 -11.80 -8.23 -10.32
CA ASN A 207 -12.65 -7.93 -9.17
C ASN A 207 -12.16 -8.60 -7.88
N ARG A 208 -11.10 -9.41 -7.95
CA ARG A 208 -10.51 -10.11 -6.81
C ARG A 208 -9.04 -9.78 -6.68
N PHE A 209 -8.74 -8.93 -5.70
CA PHE A 209 -7.37 -8.62 -5.36
C PHE A 209 -6.72 -9.78 -4.60
N ASN A 210 -5.40 -9.85 -4.65
CA ASN A 210 -4.60 -10.77 -3.85
C ASN A 210 -4.03 -10.02 -2.62
N PRO A 211 -4.63 -10.12 -1.44
CA PRO A 211 -4.16 -9.38 -0.26
C PRO A 211 -2.71 -9.68 0.11
N ALA A 212 -2.26 -10.94 -0.05
CA ALA A 212 -0.88 -11.31 0.27
C ALA A 212 0.15 -10.59 -0.60
N HIS A 213 -0.19 -10.28 -1.86
CA HIS A 213 0.65 -9.46 -2.74
C HIS A 213 0.82 -8.05 -2.19
N PHE A 214 -0.29 -7.38 -1.84
CA PHE A 214 -0.25 -6.01 -1.31
C PHE A 214 0.41 -5.94 0.06
N GLN A 215 0.14 -6.89 0.96
CA GLN A 215 0.80 -6.99 2.26
C GLN A 215 2.32 -7.17 2.13
N HIS A 216 2.78 -7.90 1.10
CA HIS A 216 4.19 -8.02 0.81
C HIS A 216 4.79 -6.68 0.32
N ILE A 217 4.12 -5.99 -0.60
CA ILE A 217 4.53 -4.67 -1.07
C ILE A 217 4.60 -3.67 0.09
N GLU A 218 3.62 -3.67 0.98
CA GLU A 218 3.61 -2.82 2.18
C GLU A 218 4.83 -3.08 3.08
N LYS A 219 5.23 -4.33 3.27
CA LYS A 219 6.47 -4.67 4.00
C LYS A 219 7.72 -4.10 3.33
N CYS A 220 7.78 -4.17 2.00
CA CYS A 220 8.87 -3.59 1.23
C CYS A 220 8.89 -2.05 1.34
N ILE A 221 7.74 -1.39 1.25
CA ILE A 221 7.60 0.07 1.44
C ILE A 221 8.02 0.46 2.87
N ALA A 222 7.60 -0.29 3.87
CA ALA A 222 8.01 -0.04 5.26
C ALA A 222 9.53 -0.21 5.46
N ALA A 223 10.16 -1.13 4.74
CA ALA A 223 11.62 -1.29 4.75
C ALA A 223 12.33 -0.09 4.10
N LEU A 224 11.81 0.42 2.97
CA LEU A 224 12.31 1.66 2.36
C LEU A 224 12.15 2.86 3.30
N GLY A 225 11.00 3.00 3.95
CA GLY A 225 10.73 4.07 4.90
C GLY A 225 11.73 4.12 6.06
N LYS A 226 12.18 2.96 6.55
CA LYS A 226 13.25 2.87 7.58
C LYS A 226 14.61 3.38 7.09
N LEU A 227 14.83 3.42 5.79
CA LEU A 227 16.02 3.98 5.15
C LEU A 227 15.83 5.46 4.76
N GLY A 228 14.66 6.04 5.02
CA GLY A 228 14.31 7.40 4.57
C GLY A 228 14.06 7.50 3.06
N ILE A 229 13.67 6.39 2.42
CA ILE A 229 13.45 6.30 0.98
C ILE A 229 11.95 6.20 0.70
N GLU A 230 11.45 7.08 -0.15
CA GLU A 230 10.04 7.10 -0.57
C GLU A 230 9.78 6.12 -1.72
N ALA A 231 8.63 5.47 -1.67
CA ALA A 231 8.13 4.63 -2.75
C ALA A 231 7.34 5.48 -3.77
N ASP A 232 7.76 5.45 -5.02
CA ASP A 232 7.05 6.03 -6.16
C ASP A 232 6.42 4.90 -6.98
N LEU A 233 5.13 4.66 -6.72
CA LEU A 233 4.43 3.48 -7.21
C LEU A 233 3.84 3.70 -8.61
N ILE A 234 4.16 2.81 -9.53
CA ILE A 234 3.48 2.69 -10.81
C ILE A 234 2.37 1.66 -10.66
N VAL A 235 1.13 2.13 -10.52
CA VAL A 235 -0.03 1.26 -10.36
C VAL A 235 -0.31 0.50 -11.67
N MET A 236 -0.28 1.22 -12.79
CA MET A 236 -0.44 0.66 -14.12
C MET A 236 0.59 1.29 -15.06
N HIS A 237 1.14 0.49 -15.95
CA HIS A 237 2.08 0.95 -16.97
C HIS A 237 1.57 0.63 -18.38
N PRO A 238 1.73 1.56 -19.35
CA PRO A 238 1.14 1.42 -20.68
C PRO A 238 1.97 0.54 -21.63
N TYR A 239 3.09 0.01 -21.17
CA TYR A 239 4.04 -0.68 -22.04
C TYR A 239 3.66 -2.14 -22.32
N ASP A 240 2.88 -2.76 -21.45
CA ASP A 240 2.42 -4.14 -21.61
C ASP A 240 0.94 -4.11 -22.01
N LEU A 241 0.66 -4.54 -23.22
CA LEU A 241 -0.69 -4.56 -23.78
C LEU A 241 -1.69 -5.40 -22.97
N SER A 242 -1.19 -6.23 -22.06
CA SER A 242 -2.02 -7.06 -21.18
C SER A 242 -2.93 -6.26 -20.23
N LEU A 243 -2.63 -4.99 -19.95
CA LEU A 243 -3.42 -4.12 -19.08
C LEU A 243 -4.25 -3.07 -19.83
N ILE A 244 -4.04 -2.92 -21.14
CA ILE A 244 -4.71 -1.86 -21.93
C ILE A 244 -6.09 -2.30 -22.43
N HIS A 245 -6.39 -3.58 -22.34
CA HIS A 245 -7.65 -4.15 -22.86
C HIS A 245 -8.63 -4.55 -21.74
N ILE A 246 -8.65 -3.79 -20.66
CA ILE A 246 -9.68 -3.88 -19.63
C ILE A 246 -10.86 -2.99 -20.03
#